data_e659cd9de8f78c8dd5ef5c27a1190198
#
_entry.id   e659cd9de8f78c8dd5ef5c27a1190198
#
_cell.length_a   1.000
_cell.length_b   1.000
_cell.length_c   1.000
_cell.angle_alpha   90.00
_cell.angle_beta   90.00
_cell.angle_gamma   90.00
#
_symmetry.space_group_name_H-M   'P 1'
#
loop_
_entity.id
_entity.type
_entity.pdbx_description
1 polymer ?
#
loop_
_entity_poly.entity_id
_entity_poly.type
_entity_poly.pdbx_seq_one_letter_code
_entity_poly.pdbx_strand_id
1 'polypeptide(L)'
;MRFPNVTDVRTYGISENPALKRISLPACRTLGSNSLRGNPVLEEVDAPLVTSSGEFFLEGSRVLTSVSFPNMTTTGTGAFYCCYALAEVNLPKLKSVPSYMFISCTSLEQLDLPSVTSISNEAFKNCSSLMTVNIGPGIKTISATAFENTPDGMVINLPVAEGVIANAPWGATNAVIHYNTPYSGNVPIPD
;
A
#
# COMPACT_ATOMS: atom_id res chain seq x y z
N MET A 1 -14.61 6.49 16.70
CA MET A 1 -14.23 7.83 17.24
C MET A 1 -14.24 8.86 16.14
N ARG A 2 -14.54 10.15 16.43
CA ARG A 2 -14.51 11.23 15.44
C ARG A 2 -13.78 12.45 15.99
N PHE A 3 -12.84 12.99 15.21
CA PHE A 3 -12.01 14.15 15.58
C PHE A 3 -12.04 15.19 14.43
N PRO A 4 -13.08 16.03 14.36
CA PRO A 4 -13.36 16.87 13.19
C PRO A 4 -12.30 17.94 12.91
N ASN A 5 -11.57 18.38 13.95
CA ASN A 5 -10.60 19.49 13.86
C ASN A 5 -9.14 19.06 14.00
N VAL A 6 -8.87 17.73 14.12
CA VAL A 6 -7.51 17.23 14.21
C VAL A 6 -6.87 17.28 12.82
N THR A 7 -5.82 18.06 12.68
CA THR A 7 -5.05 18.21 11.43
C THR A 7 -3.87 17.25 11.35
N ASP A 8 -3.37 16.80 12.50
CA ASP A 8 -2.20 15.94 12.60
C ASP A 8 -2.35 14.94 13.74
N VAL A 9 -2.14 13.68 13.47
CA VAL A 9 -2.02 12.64 14.50
C VAL A 9 -0.55 12.36 14.71
N ARG A 10 -0.06 12.58 15.93
CA ARG A 10 1.35 12.37 16.29
C ARG A 10 1.71 10.89 16.36
N THR A 11 3.01 10.63 16.45
CA THR A 11 3.56 9.28 16.72
C THR A 11 2.85 8.63 17.89
N TYR A 12 2.38 7.38 17.70
CA TYR A 12 1.57 6.61 18.66
C TYR A 12 0.26 7.27 19.13
N GLY A 13 -0.23 8.30 18.44
CA GLY A 13 -1.33 9.15 18.95
C GLY A 13 -2.64 8.42 19.22
N ILE A 14 -2.97 7.37 18.45
CA ILE A 14 -4.22 6.58 18.58
C ILE A 14 -3.89 5.07 18.46
N SER A 15 -2.71 4.67 18.91
CA SER A 15 -2.25 3.28 18.84
C SER A 15 -2.80 2.42 19.99
N GLU A 16 -2.72 1.09 19.81
CA GLU A 16 -2.97 0.07 20.83
C GLU A 16 -4.37 0.18 21.49
N ASN A 17 -5.41 0.46 20.70
CA ASN A 17 -6.80 0.49 21.17
C ASN A 17 -7.54 -0.77 20.73
N PRO A 18 -7.64 -1.80 21.57
CA PRO A 18 -8.19 -3.10 21.19
C PRO A 18 -9.69 -3.09 20.86
N ALA A 19 -10.39 -2.01 21.19
CA ALA A 19 -11.82 -1.85 20.95
C ALA A 19 -12.15 -0.80 19.86
N LEU A 20 -11.14 -0.18 19.24
CA LEU A 20 -11.35 0.86 18.23
C LEU A 20 -11.78 0.22 16.90
N LYS A 21 -13.06 0.38 16.54
CA LYS A 21 -13.59 -0.13 15.26
C LYS A 21 -13.56 0.88 14.14
N ARG A 22 -13.82 2.16 14.42
CA ARG A 22 -13.92 3.22 13.40
C ARG A 22 -13.31 4.51 13.87
N ILE A 23 -12.59 5.18 12.97
CA ILE A 23 -12.05 6.50 13.22
C ILE A 23 -12.33 7.44 12.04
N SER A 24 -12.75 8.68 12.34
CA SER A 24 -12.97 9.74 11.35
C SER A 24 -12.12 10.95 11.72
N LEU A 25 -11.27 11.35 10.78
CA LEU A 25 -10.28 12.41 10.86
C LEU A 25 -10.39 13.33 9.61
N PRO A 26 -11.55 13.98 9.38
CA PRO A 26 -11.84 14.65 8.12
C PRO A 26 -10.93 15.83 7.79
N ALA A 27 -10.28 16.44 8.79
CA ALA A 27 -9.34 17.55 8.61
C ALA A 27 -7.87 17.11 8.62
N CYS A 28 -7.59 15.83 8.90
CA CYS A 28 -6.23 15.35 9.09
C CYS A 28 -5.43 15.35 7.78
N ARG A 29 -4.22 15.86 7.85
CA ARG A 29 -3.27 15.94 6.72
C ARG A 29 -2.06 15.02 6.90
N THR A 30 -1.68 14.76 8.16
CA THR A 30 -0.52 13.92 8.48
C THR A 30 -0.85 12.89 9.55
N LEU A 31 -0.38 11.66 9.32
CA LEU A 31 -0.44 10.56 10.27
C LEU A 31 0.99 10.20 10.68
N GLY A 32 1.36 10.42 11.93
CA GLY A 32 2.70 10.12 12.44
C GLY A 32 3.02 8.63 12.45
N SER A 33 4.28 8.28 12.72
CA SER A 33 4.71 6.89 12.84
C SER A 33 3.91 6.15 13.92
N ASN A 34 3.49 4.93 13.62
CA ASN A 34 2.70 4.08 14.53
C ASN A 34 1.38 4.74 15.01
N SER A 35 0.88 5.77 14.35
CA SER A 35 -0.21 6.61 14.85
C SER A 35 -1.54 5.87 15.05
N LEU A 36 -1.81 4.85 14.26
CA LEU A 36 -2.98 3.97 14.33
C LEU A 36 -2.58 2.48 14.49
N ARG A 37 -1.31 2.21 14.84
CA ARG A 37 -0.78 0.86 15.01
C ARG A 37 -1.52 0.07 16.09
N GLY A 38 -1.63 -1.23 15.93
CA GLY A 38 -2.12 -2.12 17.00
C GLY A 38 -3.59 -1.92 17.34
N ASN A 39 -4.42 -1.58 16.37
CA ASN A 39 -5.88 -1.51 16.48
C ASN A 39 -6.50 -2.74 15.79
N PRO A 40 -6.48 -3.93 16.41
CA PRO A 40 -6.74 -5.20 15.72
C PRO A 40 -8.17 -5.36 15.20
N VAL A 41 -9.12 -4.59 15.75
CA VAL A 41 -10.54 -4.63 15.35
C VAL A 41 -10.95 -3.37 14.55
N LEU A 42 -9.98 -2.61 14.04
CA LEU A 42 -10.25 -1.42 13.23
C LEU A 42 -10.82 -1.83 11.88
N GLU A 43 -12.06 -1.42 11.61
CA GLU A 43 -12.84 -1.73 10.41
C GLU A 43 -12.79 -0.58 9.38
N GLU A 44 -12.66 0.67 9.85
CA GLU A 44 -12.80 1.86 8.99
C GLU A 44 -11.90 3.01 9.44
N VAL A 45 -11.22 3.62 8.47
CA VAL A 45 -10.45 4.86 8.62
C VAL A 45 -10.93 5.88 7.59
N ASP A 46 -11.60 6.94 8.05
CA ASP A 46 -12.03 8.06 7.23
C ASP A 46 -11.08 9.24 7.43
N ALA A 47 -10.15 9.45 6.52
CA ALA A 47 -9.14 10.52 6.56
C ALA A 47 -8.79 11.01 5.14
N PRO A 48 -9.74 11.62 4.42
CA PRO A 48 -9.63 11.88 2.98
C PRO A 48 -8.59 12.94 2.61
N LEU A 49 -8.17 13.79 3.55
CA LEU A 49 -7.20 14.87 3.30
C LEU A 49 -5.76 14.49 3.61
N VAL A 50 -5.50 13.27 4.07
CA VAL A 50 -4.14 12.83 4.41
C VAL A 50 -3.26 12.81 3.17
N THR A 51 -2.13 13.51 3.27
CA THR A 51 -1.11 13.62 2.20
C THR A 51 0.14 12.81 2.50
N SER A 52 0.39 12.52 3.79
CA SER A 52 1.57 11.76 4.22
C SER A 52 1.32 10.96 5.49
N SER A 53 2.05 9.86 5.63
CA SER A 53 2.11 9.10 6.89
C SER A 53 3.54 8.71 7.25
N GLY A 54 3.77 8.45 8.54
CA GLY A 54 5.00 7.87 9.04
C GLY A 54 5.02 6.35 8.90
N GLU A 55 6.03 5.74 9.53
CA GLU A 55 6.25 4.29 9.51
C GLU A 55 5.18 3.55 10.30
N PHE A 56 4.80 2.36 9.84
CA PHE A 56 3.92 1.40 10.55
C PHE A 56 2.58 2.01 11.04
N PHE A 57 2.06 3.03 10.34
CA PHE A 57 0.93 3.81 10.86
C PHE A 57 -0.37 3.01 11.04
N LEU A 58 -0.61 1.97 10.24
CA LEU A 58 -1.77 1.05 10.34
C LEU A 58 -1.36 -0.41 10.62
N GLU A 59 -0.10 -0.66 11.01
CA GLU A 59 0.38 -2.01 11.32
C GLU A 59 -0.57 -2.76 12.24
N GLY A 60 -0.91 -3.99 11.88
CA GLY A 60 -1.71 -4.89 12.71
C GLY A 60 -3.21 -4.58 12.76
N SER A 61 -3.73 -3.77 11.82
CA SER A 61 -5.18 -3.58 11.63
C SER A 61 -5.77 -4.80 10.88
N ARG A 62 -5.99 -5.88 11.63
CA ARG A 62 -6.17 -7.24 11.08
C ARG A 62 -7.49 -7.47 10.36
N VAL A 63 -8.52 -6.67 10.66
CA VAL A 63 -9.87 -6.80 10.09
C VAL A 63 -10.22 -5.67 9.11
N LEU A 64 -9.30 -4.72 8.92
CA LEU A 64 -9.46 -3.63 7.96
C LEU A 64 -9.46 -4.18 6.55
N THR A 65 -10.57 -4.05 5.82
CA THR A 65 -10.74 -4.63 4.47
C THR A 65 -10.40 -3.66 3.35
N SER A 66 -10.51 -2.36 3.59
CA SER A 66 -10.24 -1.35 2.58
C SER A 66 -9.59 -0.10 3.15
N VAL A 67 -8.78 0.55 2.33
CA VAL A 67 -8.21 1.89 2.61
C VAL A 67 -8.32 2.78 1.39
N SER A 68 -8.65 4.07 1.63
CA SER A 68 -8.65 5.09 0.59
C SER A 68 -8.03 6.37 1.12
N PHE A 69 -6.84 6.71 0.58
CA PHE A 69 -6.15 7.96 0.86
C PHE A 69 -5.84 8.67 -0.47
N PRO A 70 -6.85 9.31 -1.09
CA PRO A 70 -6.76 9.82 -2.46
C PRO A 70 -5.72 10.94 -2.65
N ASN A 71 -5.28 11.56 -1.57
CA ASN A 71 -4.29 12.63 -1.58
C ASN A 71 -2.91 12.21 -1.05
N MET A 72 -2.74 10.96 -0.62
CA MET A 72 -1.47 10.49 -0.08
C MET A 72 -0.39 10.41 -1.17
N THR A 73 0.68 11.15 -0.98
CA THR A 73 1.84 11.15 -1.89
C THR A 73 3.03 10.37 -1.34
N THR A 74 3.14 10.29 -0.01
CA THR A 74 4.25 9.62 0.68
C THR A 74 3.74 8.85 1.90
N THR A 75 4.40 7.74 2.19
CA THR A 75 4.19 6.95 3.41
C THR A 75 5.51 6.38 3.90
N GLY A 76 5.59 6.04 5.17
CA GLY A 76 6.75 5.38 5.75
C GLY A 76 6.75 3.87 5.53
N THR A 77 7.84 3.24 5.94
CA THR A 77 8.04 1.79 5.93
C THR A 77 6.91 1.06 6.66
N GLY A 78 6.48 -0.10 6.15
CA GLY A 78 5.54 -0.99 6.84
C GLY A 78 4.14 -0.41 7.08
N ALA A 79 3.70 0.56 6.29
CA ALA A 79 2.45 1.30 6.51
C ALA A 79 1.23 0.41 6.78
N PHE A 80 1.10 -0.71 6.06
CA PHE A 80 0.01 -1.70 6.18
C PHE A 80 0.53 -3.09 6.58
N TYR A 81 1.64 -3.15 7.30
CA TYR A 81 2.24 -4.41 7.75
C TYR A 81 1.24 -5.26 8.54
N CYS A 82 1.05 -6.55 8.17
CA CYS A 82 0.08 -7.45 8.81
C CYS A 82 -1.39 -6.97 8.82
N CYS A 83 -1.81 -6.19 7.81
CA CYS A 83 -3.22 -5.93 7.55
C CYS A 83 -3.82 -7.11 6.77
N TYR A 84 -4.04 -8.25 7.44
CA TYR A 84 -4.36 -9.53 6.81
C TYR A 84 -5.63 -9.51 5.95
N ALA A 85 -6.67 -8.76 6.38
CA ALA A 85 -7.95 -8.68 5.68
C ALA A 85 -7.98 -7.61 4.57
N LEU A 86 -6.89 -6.84 4.39
CA LEU A 86 -6.86 -5.74 3.43
C LEU A 86 -6.95 -6.26 1.99
N ALA A 87 -8.08 -5.99 1.34
CA ALA A 87 -8.40 -6.42 -0.02
C ALA A 87 -8.42 -5.26 -1.02
N GLU A 88 -8.84 -4.07 -0.59
CA GLU A 88 -8.96 -2.90 -1.46
C GLU A 88 -8.05 -1.76 -1.00
N VAL A 89 -7.25 -1.24 -1.93
CA VAL A 89 -6.29 -0.16 -1.68
C VAL A 89 -6.40 0.91 -2.76
N ASN A 90 -6.73 2.14 -2.36
CA ASN A 90 -6.82 3.29 -3.25
C ASN A 90 -5.82 4.38 -2.84
N LEU A 91 -4.67 4.41 -3.52
CA LEU A 91 -3.55 5.34 -3.30
C LEU A 91 -3.07 5.97 -4.64
N PRO A 92 -3.94 6.70 -5.38
CA PRO A 92 -3.65 7.10 -6.76
C PRO A 92 -2.43 8.01 -6.91
N LYS A 93 -2.10 8.80 -5.89
CA LYS A 93 -1.00 9.78 -5.93
C LYS A 93 0.28 9.30 -5.28
N LEU A 94 0.32 8.08 -4.74
CA LEU A 94 1.49 7.54 -4.07
C LEU A 94 2.70 7.50 -5.01
N LYS A 95 3.84 8.08 -4.58
CA LYS A 95 5.04 8.20 -5.42
C LYS A 95 6.02 7.04 -5.27
N SER A 96 5.97 6.33 -4.16
CA SER A 96 6.82 5.16 -3.92
C SER A 96 6.12 4.16 -3.01
N VAL A 97 6.39 2.87 -3.24
CA VAL A 97 6.02 1.79 -2.31
C VAL A 97 7.24 1.51 -1.44
N PRO A 98 7.27 1.96 -0.17
CA PRO A 98 8.41 1.74 0.71
C PRO A 98 8.53 0.28 1.14
N SER A 99 9.68 -0.04 1.76
CA SER A 99 9.96 -1.39 2.25
C SER A 99 8.87 -1.87 3.20
N TYR A 100 8.52 -3.15 3.10
CA TYR A 100 7.59 -3.84 4.00
C TYR A 100 6.14 -3.30 3.99
N MET A 101 5.79 -2.40 3.05
CA MET A 101 4.51 -1.66 3.10
C MET A 101 3.29 -2.58 3.23
N PHE A 102 3.27 -3.68 2.48
CA PHE A 102 2.14 -4.63 2.43
C PHE A 102 2.52 -6.04 2.90
N ILE A 103 3.58 -6.20 3.70
CA ILE A 103 3.94 -7.54 4.20
C ILE A 103 2.72 -8.19 4.84
N SER A 104 2.43 -9.42 4.38
CA SER A 104 1.33 -10.25 4.91
C SER A 104 -0.06 -9.61 4.77
N CYS A 105 -0.29 -8.79 3.75
CA CYS A 105 -1.65 -8.42 3.33
C CYS A 105 -2.24 -9.60 2.53
N THR A 106 -2.64 -10.65 3.24
CA THR A 106 -2.96 -11.95 2.66
C THR A 106 -4.27 -11.99 1.85
N SER A 107 -5.14 -10.99 2.02
CA SER A 107 -6.40 -10.86 1.25
C SER A 107 -6.28 -9.92 0.04
N LEU A 108 -5.11 -9.29 -0.19
CA LEU A 108 -4.91 -8.39 -1.31
C LEU A 108 -4.76 -9.20 -2.61
N GLU A 109 -5.73 -9.12 -3.51
CA GLU A 109 -5.75 -9.89 -4.77
C GLU A 109 -5.23 -9.09 -5.96
N GLN A 110 -5.50 -7.79 -5.99
CA GLN A 110 -5.07 -6.88 -7.04
C GLN A 110 -4.64 -5.54 -6.47
N LEU A 111 -3.65 -4.91 -7.11
CA LEU A 111 -3.23 -3.56 -6.74
C LEU A 111 -2.91 -2.72 -7.96
N ASP A 112 -3.42 -1.48 -7.96
CA ASP A 112 -3.16 -0.46 -8.96
C ASP A 112 -2.22 0.60 -8.40
N LEU A 113 -1.11 0.86 -9.09
CA LEU A 113 -0.03 1.78 -8.70
C LEU A 113 0.25 2.81 -9.80
N PRO A 114 -0.71 3.72 -10.12
CA PRO A 114 -0.64 4.59 -11.29
C PRO A 114 0.52 5.59 -11.27
N SER A 115 0.94 6.04 -10.09
CA SER A 115 1.88 7.15 -9.92
C SER A 115 3.24 6.76 -9.34
N VAL A 116 3.46 5.47 -9.04
CA VAL A 116 4.69 5.06 -8.35
C VAL A 116 5.91 5.11 -9.28
N THR A 117 7.03 5.52 -8.70
CA THR A 117 8.33 5.56 -9.38
C THR A 117 9.29 4.49 -8.87
N SER A 118 9.01 3.92 -7.70
CA SER A 118 9.84 2.87 -7.10
C SER A 118 9.05 1.93 -6.20
N ILE A 119 9.48 0.66 -6.17
CA ILE A 119 8.99 -0.37 -5.24
C ILE A 119 10.20 -0.93 -4.51
N SER A 120 10.18 -0.85 -3.17
CA SER A 120 11.31 -1.18 -2.31
C SER A 120 11.29 -2.64 -1.83
N ASN A 121 12.27 -2.99 -0.97
CA ASN A 121 12.49 -4.35 -0.49
C ASN A 121 11.26 -4.92 0.21
N GLU A 122 10.92 -6.16 -0.11
CA GLU A 122 9.87 -6.95 0.54
C GLU A 122 8.52 -6.23 0.64
N ALA A 123 8.26 -5.30 -0.30
CA ALA A 123 7.08 -4.44 -0.26
C ALA A 123 5.76 -5.24 -0.25
N PHE A 124 5.73 -6.40 -0.94
CA PHE A 124 4.58 -7.30 -1.06
C PHE A 124 4.84 -8.71 -0.54
N LYS A 125 5.89 -8.89 0.27
CA LYS A 125 6.25 -10.20 0.79
C LYS A 125 5.09 -10.86 1.54
N ASN A 126 4.86 -12.15 1.27
CA ASN A 126 3.78 -12.93 1.86
C ASN A 126 2.35 -12.40 1.54
N CYS A 127 2.17 -11.63 0.48
CA CYS A 127 0.82 -11.31 -0.05
C CYS A 127 0.28 -12.53 -0.79
N SER A 128 -0.18 -13.55 -0.06
CA SER A 128 -0.48 -14.89 -0.60
C SER A 128 -1.67 -14.99 -1.55
N SER A 129 -2.44 -13.91 -1.72
CA SER A 129 -3.53 -13.83 -2.71
C SER A 129 -3.25 -12.87 -3.86
N LEU A 130 -2.08 -12.18 -3.90
CA LEU A 130 -1.80 -11.12 -4.87
C LEU A 130 -1.54 -11.69 -6.26
N MET A 131 -2.55 -11.67 -7.12
CA MET A 131 -2.51 -12.22 -8.47
C MET A 131 -2.20 -11.19 -9.55
N THR A 132 -2.48 -9.90 -9.31
CA THR A 132 -2.25 -8.87 -10.35
C THR A 132 -1.76 -7.56 -9.75
N VAL A 133 -0.70 -7.01 -10.35
CA VAL A 133 -0.24 -5.64 -10.06
C VAL A 133 -0.14 -4.84 -11.35
N ASN A 134 -0.87 -3.71 -11.42
CA ASN A 134 -0.83 -2.78 -12.53
C ASN A 134 0.03 -1.57 -12.16
N ILE A 135 1.12 -1.37 -12.87
CA ILE A 135 2.11 -0.32 -12.56
C ILE A 135 2.05 0.78 -13.61
N GLY A 136 2.02 2.02 -13.15
CA GLY A 136 1.96 3.19 -14.02
C GLY A 136 3.28 3.55 -14.70
N PRO A 137 3.25 4.51 -15.66
CA PRO A 137 4.38 4.77 -16.56
C PRO A 137 5.59 5.43 -15.91
N GLY A 138 5.47 5.87 -14.65
CA GLY A 138 6.56 6.54 -13.92
C GLY A 138 7.60 5.61 -13.31
N ILE A 139 7.38 4.29 -13.35
CA ILE A 139 8.24 3.32 -12.65
C ILE A 139 9.67 3.33 -13.17
N LYS A 140 10.63 3.34 -12.26
CA LYS A 140 12.07 3.37 -12.52
C LYS A 140 12.82 2.20 -11.89
N THR A 141 12.38 1.77 -10.69
CA THR A 141 13.08 0.73 -9.94
C THR A 141 12.09 -0.18 -9.21
N ILE A 142 12.39 -1.48 -9.22
CA ILE A 142 11.71 -2.50 -8.39
C ILE A 142 12.81 -3.33 -7.72
N SER A 143 12.72 -3.47 -6.39
CA SER A 143 13.70 -4.26 -5.63
C SER A 143 13.62 -5.74 -6.01
N ALA A 144 14.75 -6.42 -6.00
CA ALA A 144 14.86 -7.86 -6.28
C ALA A 144 14.01 -8.75 -5.35
N THR A 145 13.59 -8.24 -4.19
CA THR A 145 12.81 -8.97 -3.17
C THR A 145 11.38 -8.46 -3.01
N ALA A 146 10.95 -7.54 -3.90
CA ALA A 146 9.67 -6.84 -3.74
C ALA A 146 8.46 -7.77 -3.61
N PHE A 147 8.45 -8.89 -4.35
CA PHE A 147 7.33 -9.84 -4.46
C PHE A 147 7.67 -11.24 -3.91
N GLU A 148 8.55 -11.33 -2.92
CA GLU A 148 8.87 -12.62 -2.29
C GLU A 148 7.62 -13.30 -1.69
N ASN A 149 7.47 -14.61 -1.93
CA ASN A 149 6.35 -15.42 -1.41
C ASN A 149 4.97 -14.88 -1.81
N THR A 150 4.85 -14.27 -2.98
CA THR A 150 3.56 -14.04 -3.65
C THR A 150 3.12 -15.30 -4.40
N PRO A 151 1.86 -15.41 -4.86
CA PRO A 151 1.39 -16.58 -5.59
C PRO A 151 2.21 -16.88 -6.83
N ASP A 152 2.38 -18.18 -7.09
CA ASP A 152 2.98 -18.67 -8.32
C ASP A 152 2.17 -18.23 -9.54
N GLY A 153 2.85 -17.72 -10.56
CA GLY A 153 2.20 -17.26 -11.80
C GLY A 153 1.45 -15.92 -11.70
N MET A 154 1.70 -15.10 -10.65
CA MET A 154 1.12 -13.76 -10.58
C MET A 154 1.44 -12.92 -11.83
N VAL A 155 0.56 -11.98 -12.16
CA VAL A 155 0.70 -11.09 -13.32
C VAL A 155 1.20 -9.71 -12.89
N ILE A 156 2.26 -9.23 -13.56
CA ILE A 156 2.78 -7.87 -13.37
C ILE A 156 2.69 -7.11 -14.69
N ASN A 157 1.84 -6.11 -14.77
CA ASN A 157 1.67 -5.27 -15.95
C ASN A 157 2.55 -4.02 -15.84
N LEU A 158 3.46 -3.86 -16.82
CA LEU A 158 4.46 -2.80 -16.86
C LEU A 158 4.42 -2.03 -18.18
N PRO A 159 4.44 -0.70 -18.16
CA PRO A 159 4.46 0.13 -19.37
C PRO A 159 5.88 0.37 -19.93
N VAL A 160 6.86 -0.36 -19.47
CA VAL A 160 8.26 -0.27 -19.91
C VAL A 160 8.71 -1.53 -20.64
N ALA A 161 9.75 -1.40 -21.48
CA ALA A 161 10.30 -2.53 -22.20
C ALA A 161 11.03 -3.51 -21.27
N GLU A 162 11.13 -4.77 -21.71
CA GLU A 162 11.92 -5.78 -21.02
C GLU A 162 13.38 -5.32 -20.86
N GLY A 163 13.96 -5.60 -19.70
CA GLY A 163 15.33 -5.23 -19.36
C GLY A 163 15.55 -3.78 -18.91
N VAL A 164 14.53 -2.90 -19.02
CA VAL A 164 14.64 -1.51 -18.50
C VAL A 164 14.74 -1.48 -16.99
N ILE A 165 14.03 -2.37 -16.30
CA ILE A 165 14.13 -2.51 -14.84
C ILE A 165 14.86 -3.81 -14.53
N ALA A 166 15.97 -3.71 -13.79
CA ALA A 166 16.81 -4.85 -13.46
C ALA A 166 16.13 -5.83 -12.49
N ASN A 167 16.66 -7.07 -12.43
CA ASN A 167 16.33 -8.11 -11.44
C ASN A 167 14.91 -8.70 -11.52
N ALA A 168 14.23 -8.59 -12.68
CA ALA A 168 12.97 -9.33 -12.86
C ALA A 168 13.20 -10.85 -12.62
N PRO A 169 12.25 -11.54 -12.01
CA PRO A 169 10.89 -11.18 -11.62
C PRO A 169 10.75 -10.63 -10.18
N TRP A 170 11.74 -9.98 -9.64
CA TRP A 170 11.72 -9.25 -8.36
C TRP A 170 11.26 -10.09 -7.15
N GLY A 171 11.62 -11.36 -7.12
CA GLY A 171 11.29 -12.31 -6.06
C GLY A 171 9.97 -13.08 -6.28
N ALA A 172 9.19 -12.76 -7.30
CA ALA A 172 7.98 -13.51 -7.65
C ALA A 172 8.35 -14.83 -8.35
N THR A 173 7.71 -15.94 -7.98
CA THR A 173 7.93 -17.25 -8.60
C THR A 173 7.05 -17.39 -9.84
N ASN A 174 7.66 -17.79 -10.99
CA ASN A 174 6.96 -18.00 -12.26
C ASN A 174 6.02 -16.85 -12.68
N ALA A 175 6.34 -15.61 -12.31
CA ALA A 175 5.51 -14.46 -12.63
C ALA A 175 5.37 -14.25 -14.14
N VAL A 176 4.18 -13.89 -14.57
CA VAL A 176 3.88 -13.47 -15.94
C VAL A 176 4.06 -11.94 -16.01
N ILE A 177 5.09 -11.47 -16.71
CA ILE A 177 5.36 -10.04 -16.84
C ILE A 177 4.94 -9.57 -18.22
N HIS A 178 3.97 -8.67 -18.26
CA HIS A 178 3.52 -8.02 -19.49
C HIS A 178 4.26 -6.69 -19.65
N TYR A 179 5.34 -6.70 -20.45
CA TYR A 179 6.09 -5.50 -20.79
C TYR A 179 5.38 -4.67 -21.88
N ASN A 180 5.72 -3.38 -21.98
CA ASN A 180 5.12 -2.43 -22.93
C ASN A 180 3.59 -2.37 -22.87
N THR A 181 3.01 -2.76 -21.73
CA THR A 181 1.57 -2.76 -21.53
C THR A 181 1.14 -1.40 -20.99
N PRO A 182 0.31 -0.64 -21.70
CA PRO A 182 -0.25 0.60 -21.16
C PRO A 182 -0.93 0.34 -19.83
N TYR A 183 -0.81 1.30 -18.91
CA TYR A 183 -1.51 1.20 -17.63
C TYR A 183 -3.02 1.04 -17.85
N SER A 184 -3.58 -0.04 -17.31
CA SER A 184 -4.99 -0.43 -17.46
C SER A 184 -5.68 -0.68 -16.11
N GLY A 185 -5.08 -0.20 -15.01
CA GLY A 185 -5.67 -0.33 -13.68
C GLY A 185 -6.97 0.48 -13.52
N ASN A 186 -7.78 0.07 -12.54
CA ASN A 186 -9.05 0.72 -12.23
C ASN A 186 -8.88 2.10 -11.55
N VAL A 187 -7.71 2.35 -10.98
CA VAL A 187 -7.37 3.64 -10.35
C VAL A 187 -6.76 4.56 -11.40
N PRO A 188 -7.36 5.69 -11.75
CA PRO A 188 -6.85 6.60 -12.76
C PRO A 188 -5.46 7.15 -12.41
N ILE A 189 -4.65 7.42 -13.45
CA ILE A 189 -3.42 8.19 -13.29
C ILE A 189 -3.83 9.64 -12.98
N PRO A 190 -3.46 10.21 -11.83
CA PRO A 190 -3.80 11.59 -11.52
C PRO A 190 -3.02 12.56 -12.41
N ASP A 191 -3.64 13.67 -12.73
CA ASP A 191 -3.05 14.80 -13.48
C ASP A 191 -1.85 15.43 -12.77
#